data_8ed2a000a61bfd2ead4895a2594eb189
#
_entry.id   8ed2a000a61bfd2ead4895a2594eb189
#
_cell.length_a   1.000
_cell.length_b   1.000
_cell.length_c   1.000
_cell.angle_alpha   90.00
_cell.angle_beta   90.00
_cell.angle_gamma   90.00
#
_symmetry.space_group_name_H-M   'P 1'
#
loop_
_entity.id
_entity.type
_entity.pdbx_description
1 polymer ?
#
loop_
_entity_poly.entity_id
_entity_poly.type
_entity_poly.pdbx_seq_one_letter_code
_entity_poly.pdbx_strand_id
1 'polypeptide(L)'
;MGEPDPLVLLSKQDLKLGRLIKSIGNYSIQIHDNLFESLLKSIVYQQLASSAANAIYSRFLLYYGETLSTPEQIISTPDAVLRFTMGLSFKKIEYIKNLVAKRVPGELNIHYLPSLQDEEIITELVKVKGIGRWTAEMFLIFCLKWKDVIPLGNLGVKKAIQKLYNLSELVLMSIC
;
A
#
# COMPACT_ATOMS: atom_id res chain seq x y z
N MET A 1 27.80 -7.71 12.80
CA MET A 1 27.27 -6.64 13.68
C MET A 1 25.93 -6.25 13.07
N GLY A 2 24.81 -6.45 13.81
CA GLY A 2 23.50 -6.08 13.30
C GLY A 2 23.40 -4.57 13.10
N GLU A 3 22.66 -4.15 12.07
CA GLU A 3 22.34 -2.74 11.87
C GLU A 3 21.70 -2.16 13.15
N PRO A 4 22.11 -0.95 13.58
CA PRO A 4 21.52 -0.33 14.76
C PRO A 4 20.01 -0.09 14.52
N ASP A 5 19.20 -0.29 15.57
CA ASP A 5 17.76 -0.04 15.51
C ASP A 5 17.49 1.40 15.01
N PRO A 6 16.76 1.56 13.90
CA PRO A 6 16.45 2.87 13.33
C PRO A 6 15.80 3.84 14.33
N LEU A 7 14.97 3.33 15.25
CA LEU A 7 14.33 4.17 16.28
C LEU A 7 15.35 4.74 17.26
N VAL A 8 16.39 3.97 17.59
CA VAL A 8 17.48 4.43 18.44
C VAL A 8 18.31 5.51 17.75
N LEU A 9 18.59 5.31 16.46
CA LEU A 9 19.32 6.30 15.66
C LEU A 9 18.54 7.61 15.54
N LEU A 10 17.29 7.55 15.13
CA LEU A 10 16.40 8.70 14.99
C LEU A 10 16.23 9.46 16.31
N SER A 11 16.06 8.73 17.41
CA SER A 11 15.92 9.36 18.74
C SER A 11 17.17 10.11 19.20
N LYS A 12 18.35 9.67 18.76
CA LYS A 12 19.62 10.37 19.06
C LYS A 12 19.86 11.57 18.17
N GLN A 13 19.45 11.50 16.92
CA GLN A 13 19.70 12.57 15.93
C GLN A 13 18.69 13.71 16.05
N ASP A 14 17.46 13.44 16.49
CA ASP A 14 16.38 14.41 16.60
C ASP A 14 15.62 14.27 17.91
N LEU A 15 15.76 15.26 18.79
CA LEU A 15 15.12 15.26 20.11
C LEU A 15 13.59 15.35 20.06
N LYS A 16 13.02 16.02 19.04
CA LYS A 16 11.56 16.12 18.88
C LYS A 16 10.99 14.78 18.43
N LEU A 17 11.63 14.19 17.44
CA LEU A 17 11.26 12.86 16.96
C LEU A 17 11.49 11.79 18.05
N GLY A 18 12.59 11.88 18.81
CA GLY A 18 12.86 10.99 19.93
C GLY A 18 11.78 11.05 21.03
N ARG A 19 11.26 12.24 21.36
CA ARG A 19 10.13 12.38 22.29
C ARG A 19 8.85 11.75 21.73
N LEU A 20 8.57 11.93 20.45
CA LEU A 20 7.43 11.30 19.76
C LEU A 20 7.55 9.78 19.78
N ILE A 21 8.70 9.22 19.40
CA ILE A 21 8.98 7.78 19.43
C ILE A 21 8.73 7.23 20.84
N LYS A 22 9.26 7.90 21.87
CA LYS A 22 9.05 7.49 23.26
C LYS A 22 7.58 7.53 23.68
N SER A 23 6.79 8.49 23.18
CA SER A 23 5.36 8.62 23.50
C SER A 23 4.49 7.57 22.80
N ILE A 24 4.85 7.16 21.60
CA ILE A 24 4.14 6.13 20.83
C ILE A 24 4.48 4.73 21.35
N GLY A 25 5.72 4.52 21.79
CA GLY A 25 6.21 3.23 22.25
C GLY A 25 6.54 2.28 21.08
N ASN A 26 6.52 0.98 21.37
CA ASN A 26 6.83 -0.02 20.37
C ASN A 26 5.74 -0.07 19.28
N TYR A 27 6.17 -0.09 18.04
CA TYR A 27 5.28 -0.30 16.90
C TYR A 27 5.62 -1.62 16.19
N SER A 28 4.63 -2.24 15.60
CA SER A 28 4.82 -3.37 14.69
C SER A 28 4.15 -3.08 13.37
N ILE A 29 4.88 -3.24 12.28
CA ILE A 29 4.29 -3.23 10.94
C ILE A 29 3.85 -4.65 10.63
N GLN A 30 2.55 -4.84 10.43
CA GLN A 30 2.03 -6.10 9.92
C GLN A 30 2.45 -6.24 8.46
N ILE A 31 3.20 -7.28 8.20
CA ILE A 31 3.78 -7.55 6.90
C ILE A 31 2.86 -8.49 6.15
N HIS A 32 2.67 -8.21 4.88
CA HIS A 32 1.90 -9.05 3.97
C HIS A 32 2.86 -9.76 3.01
N ASP A 33 3.03 -11.06 3.18
CA ASP A 33 3.96 -11.85 2.35
C ASP A 33 3.43 -12.07 0.92
N ASN A 34 2.12 -11.98 0.71
CA ASN A 34 1.54 -12.09 -0.61
C ASN A 34 1.41 -10.73 -1.29
N LEU A 35 2.38 -10.43 -2.15
CA LEU A 35 2.47 -9.14 -2.86
C LEU A 35 1.25 -8.85 -3.76
N PHE A 36 0.70 -9.89 -4.42
CA PHE A 36 -0.47 -9.71 -5.27
C PHE A 36 -1.72 -9.41 -4.45
N GLU A 37 -1.93 -10.15 -3.38
CA GLU A 37 -3.03 -9.91 -2.44
C GLU A 37 -3.00 -8.50 -1.87
N SER A 38 -1.82 -8.02 -1.52
CA SER A 38 -1.63 -6.69 -0.98
C SER A 38 -2.04 -5.60 -1.97
N LEU A 39 -1.69 -5.75 -3.25
CA LEU A 39 -2.12 -4.81 -4.30
C LEU A 39 -3.64 -4.89 -4.52
N LEU A 40 -4.21 -6.09 -4.58
CA LEU A 40 -5.64 -6.28 -4.72
C LEU A 40 -6.40 -5.67 -3.53
N LYS A 41 -5.95 -5.97 -2.32
CA LYS A 41 -6.52 -5.42 -1.08
C LYS A 41 -6.43 -3.90 -1.06
N SER A 42 -5.30 -3.32 -1.49
CA SER A 42 -5.13 -1.87 -1.55
C SER A 42 -6.20 -1.21 -2.44
N ILE A 43 -6.54 -1.81 -3.59
CA ILE A 43 -7.60 -1.32 -4.49
C ILE A 43 -8.98 -1.42 -3.81
N VAL A 44 -9.26 -2.54 -3.14
CA VAL A 44 -10.53 -2.74 -2.44
C VAL A 44 -10.75 -1.69 -1.34
N TYR A 45 -9.68 -1.34 -0.62
CA TYR A 45 -9.74 -0.43 0.53
C TYR A 45 -9.75 1.06 0.17
N GLN A 46 -9.44 1.43 -1.08
CA GLN A 46 -9.44 2.85 -1.50
C GLN A 46 -10.77 3.53 -1.20
N GLN A 47 -10.70 4.73 -0.60
CA GLN A 47 -11.85 5.60 -0.35
C GLN A 47 -13.01 4.96 0.43
N LEU A 48 -12.74 3.97 1.28
CA LEU A 48 -13.73 3.33 2.14
C LEU A 48 -13.29 3.40 3.61
N ALA A 49 -14.27 3.42 4.50
CA ALA A 49 -14.03 3.13 5.90
C ALA A 49 -13.59 1.65 6.06
N SER A 50 -12.71 1.37 7.00
CA SER A 50 -12.12 0.05 7.19
C SER A 50 -13.18 -1.05 7.36
N SER A 51 -14.28 -0.79 8.07
CA SER A 51 -15.37 -1.75 8.27
C SER A 51 -16.05 -2.15 6.95
N ALA A 52 -16.33 -1.16 6.09
CA ALA A 52 -16.94 -1.41 4.78
C ALA A 52 -15.97 -2.15 3.84
N ALA A 53 -14.69 -1.75 3.84
CA ALA A 53 -13.67 -2.41 3.04
C ALA A 53 -13.46 -3.87 3.49
N ASN A 54 -13.41 -4.13 4.80
CA ASN A 54 -13.34 -5.48 5.36
C ASN A 54 -14.53 -6.34 4.92
N ALA A 55 -15.75 -5.81 4.98
CA ALA A 55 -16.93 -6.56 4.57
C ALA A 55 -16.91 -6.93 3.09
N ILE A 56 -16.45 -6.04 2.21
CA ILE A 56 -16.29 -6.32 0.78
C ILE A 56 -15.19 -7.38 0.57
N TYR A 57 -14.05 -7.21 1.23
CA TYR A 57 -12.92 -8.13 1.09
C TYR A 57 -13.22 -9.51 1.62
N SER A 58 -13.95 -9.63 2.74
CA SER A 58 -14.42 -10.93 3.26
C SER A 58 -15.35 -11.64 2.28
N ARG A 59 -16.30 -10.93 1.64
CA ARG A 59 -17.16 -11.52 0.60
C ARG A 59 -16.35 -11.95 -0.63
N PHE A 60 -15.32 -11.18 -0.99
CA PHE A 60 -14.40 -11.53 -2.06
C PHE A 60 -13.67 -12.85 -1.75
N LEU A 61 -13.08 -13.00 -0.57
CA LEU A 61 -12.41 -14.23 -0.16
C LEU A 61 -13.39 -15.41 -0.08
N LEU A 62 -14.56 -15.23 0.53
CA LEU A 62 -15.58 -16.28 0.68
C LEU A 62 -16.03 -16.82 -0.68
N TYR A 63 -16.19 -15.97 -1.69
CA TYR A 63 -16.58 -16.39 -3.04
C TYR A 63 -15.55 -17.34 -3.67
N TYR A 64 -14.26 -17.15 -3.40
CA TYR A 64 -13.18 -18.00 -3.92
C TYR A 64 -12.76 -19.13 -2.95
N GLY A 65 -13.57 -19.43 -1.91
CA GLY A 65 -13.34 -20.54 -0.99
C GLY A 65 -12.35 -20.25 0.12
N GLU A 66 -12.35 -19.00 0.60
CA GLU A 66 -11.45 -18.48 1.68
C GLU A 66 -9.95 -18.53 1.36
N THR A 67 -9.62 -18.95 0.15
CA THR A 67 -8.27 -18.90 -0.37
C THR A 67 -8.12 -17.72 -1.32
N LEU A 68 -6.89 -17.27 -1.48
CA LEU A 68 -6.63 -16.22 -2.45
C LEU A 68 -6.94 -16.73 -3.86
N SER A 69 -7.83 -16.02 -4.56
CA SER A 69 -8.14 -16.30 -5.96
C SER A 69 -6.91 -16.16 -6.85
N THR A 70 -6.78 -17.05 -7.82
CA THR A 70 -5.77 -16.87 -8.85
C THR A 70 -6.15 -15.70 -9.77
N PRO A 71 -5.18 -15.06 -10.42
CA PRO A 71 -5.46 -14.03 -11.42
C PRO A 71 -6.46 -14.48 -12.49
N GLU A 72 -6.36 -15.73 -12.94
CA GLU A 72 -7.22 -16.31 -13.95
C GLU A 72 -8.68 -16.47 -13.47
N GLN A 73 -8.88 -16.84 -12.21
CA GLN A 73 -10.21 -16.89 -11.61
C GLN A 73 -10.86 -15.52 -11.55
N ILE A 74 -10.09 -14.49 -11.17
CA ILE A 74 -10.61 -13.12 -11.08
C ILE A 74 -11.01 -12.61 -12.46
N ILE A 75 -10.16 -12.80 -13.48
CA ILE A 75 -10.42 -12.28 -14.83
C ILE A 75 -11.63 -12.95 -15.47
N SER A 76 -11.85 -14.25 -15.19
CA SER A 76 -12.99 -15.01 -15.70
C SER A 76 -14.29 -14.73 -14.94
N THR A 77 -14.23 -14.12 -13.75
CA THR A 77 -15.42 -13.80 -12.97
C THR A 77 -16.22 -12.67 -13.61
N PRO A 78 -17.53 -12.88 -13.88
CA PRO A 78 -18.37 -11.82 -14.46
C PRO A 78 -18.43 -10.57 -13.59
N ASP A 79 -18.44 -9.38 -14.21
CA ASP A 79 -18.53 -8.11 -13.53
C ASP A 79 -19.77 -8.00 -12.63
N ALA A 80 -20.88 -8.61 -13.04
CA ALA A 80 -22.10 -8.68 -12.24
C ALA A 80 -21.87 -9.38 -10.89
N VAL A 81 -21.09 -10.47 -10.86
CA VAL A 81 -20.73 -11.17 -9.62
C VAL A 81 -19.84 -10.30 -8.74
N LEU A 82 -18.78 -9.72 -9.31
CA LEU A 82 -17.89 -8.79 -8.60
C LEU A 82 -18.68 -7.61 -8.02
N ARG A 83 -19.69 -7.12 -8.75
CA ARG A 83 -20.51 -5.98 -8.35
C ARG A 83 -21.54 -6.32 -7.29
N PHE A 84 -22.39 -7.30 -7.55
CA PHE A 84 -23.58 -7.56 -6.75
C PHE A 84 -23.36 -8.58 -5.63
N THR A 85 -22.48 -9.55 -5.83
CA THR A 85 -22.17 -10.54 -4.79
C THR A 85 -21.09 -10.03 -3.83
N MET A 86 -20.02 -9.45 -4.35
CA MET A 86 -18.91 -8.98 -3.52
C MET A 86 -19.07 -7.53 -3.06
N GLY A 87 -19.82 -6.71 -3.81
CA GLY A 87 -20.08 -5.30 -3.47
C GLY A 87 -19.01 -4.32 -3.97
N LEU A 88 -18.22 -4.71 -4.98
CA LEU A 88 -17.24 -3.82 -5.58
C LEU A 88 -17.91 -2.73 -6.44
N SER A 89 -17.36 -1.51 -6.45
CA SER A 89 -17.77 -0.49 -7.42
C SER A 89 -17.26 -0.84 -8.82
N PHE A 90 -17.93 -0.36 -9.88
CA PHE A 90 -17.47 -0.57 -11.26
C PHE A 90 -16.01 -0.12 -11.45
N LYS A 91 -15.64 0.99 -10.85
CA LYS A 91 -14.28 1.52 -10.91
C LYS A 91 -13.24 0.57 -10.27
N LYS A 92 -13.59 -0.04 -9.14
CA LYS A 92 -12.72 -1.05 -8.49
C LYS A 92 -12.64 -2.34 -9.29
N ILE A 93 -13.74 -2.77 -9.91
CA ILE A 93 -13.75 -3.92 -10.82
C ILE A 93 -12.80 -3.68 -11.98
N GLU A 94 -12.88 -2.51 -12.60
CA GLU A 94 -11.96 -2.11 -13.69
C GLU A 94 -10.49 -2.14 -13.23
N TYR A 95 -10.20 -1.61 -12.04
CA TYR A 95 -8.84 -1.56 -11.51
C TYR A 95 -8.30 -2.96 -11.18
N ILE A 96 -9.10 -3.79 -10.55
CA ILE A 96 -8.74 -5.18 -10.23
C ILE A 96 -8.49 -5.97 -11.52
N LYS A 97 -9.39 -5.87 -12.50
CA LYS A 97 -9.19 -6.53 -13.80
C LYS A 97 -7.97 -6.00 -14.56
N ASN A 98 -7.65 -4.72 -14.47
CA ASN A 98 -6.42 -4.18 -15.04
C ASN A 98 -5.16 -4.71 -14.35
N LEU A 99 -5.15 -4.81 -13.01
CA LEU A 99 -4.05 -5.42 -12.27
C LEU A 99 -3.82 -6.87 -12.71
N VAL A 100 -4.90 -7.65 -12.81
CA VAL A 100 -4.85 -9.06 -13.21
C VAL A 100 -4.40 -9.21 -14.66
N ALA A 101 -4.95 -8.39 -15.57
CA ALA A 101 -4.62 -8.42 -16.99
C ALA A 101 -3.13 -8.13 -17.25
N LYS A 102 -2.50 -7.29 -16.45
CA LYS A 102 -1.06 -7.02 -16.56
C LYS A 102 -0.19 -8.15 -15.97
N ARG A 103 -0.70 -8.87 -15.00
CA ARG A 103 0.03 -9.98 -14.37
C ARG A 103 0.04 -11.24 -15.24
N VAL A 104 -1.09 -11.61 -15.83
CA VAL A 104 -1.24 -12.86 -16.62
C VAL A 104 -0.26 -12.93 -17.81
N PRO A 105 -0.11 -11.91 -18.65
CA PRO A 105 0.88 -11.92 -19.73
C PRO A 105 2.33 -11.66 -19.26
N GLY A 106 2.54 -11.43 -17.95
CA GLY A 106 3.88 -11.16 -17.40
C GLY A 106 4.37 -9.72 -17.58
N GLU A 107 3.52 -8.79 -18.01
CA GLU A 107 3.86 -7.35 -18.09
C GLU A 107 4.21 -6.76 -16.72
N LEU A 108 3.53 -7.23 -15.64
CA LEU A 108 3.83 -6.89 -14.26
C LEU A 108 4.38 -8.12 -13.53
N ASN A 109 5.68 -8.26 -13.49
CA ASN A 109 6.32 -9.32 -12.72
C ASN A 109 6.47 -8.92 -11.25
N ILE A 110 5.41 -9.20 -10.46
CA ILE A 110 5.35 -8.83 -9.04
C ILE A 110 6.50 -9.46 -8.23
N HIS A 111 6.96 -10.65 -8.60
CA HIS A 111 8.06 -11.32 -7.90
C HIS A 111 9.42 -10.69 -8.18
N TYR A 112 9.55 -9.93 -9.26
CA TYR A 112 10.76 -9.20 -9.60
C TYR A 112 10.85 -7.83 -8.91
N LEU A 113 9.72 -7.24 -8.50
CA LEU A 113 9.68 -5.93 -7.85
C LEU A 113 10.68 -5.78 -6.69
N PRO A 114 10.84 -6.77 -5.78
CA PRO A 114 11.80 -6.62 -4.67
C PRO A 114 13.27 -6.48 -5.08
N SER A 115 13.61 -6.73 -6.34
CA SER A 115 14.97 -6.55 -6.87
C SER A 115 15.23 -5.20 -7.53
N LEU A 116 14.19 -4.37 -7.66
CA LEU A 116 14.26 -3.02 -8.23
C LEU A 116 14.48 -1.98 -7.14
N GLN A 117 14.87 -0.77 -7.54
CA GLN A 117 14.90 0.39 -6.65
C GLN A 117 13.49 0.99 -6.48
N ASP A 118 13.29 1.79 -5.41
CA ASP A 118 11.98 2.38 -5.04
C ASP A 118 11.27 3.08 -6.19
N GLU A 119 11.95 3.98 -6.87
CA GLU A 119 11.35 4.74 -7.97
C GLU A 119 11.03 3.85 -9.19
N GLU A 120 11.80 2.81 -9.41
CA GLU A 120 11.52 1.81 -10.45
C GLU A 120 10.25 1.01 -10.08
N ILE A 121 10.13 0.57 -8.82
CA ILE A 121 8.92 -0.13 -8.34
C ILE A 121 7.70 0.79 -8.44
N ILE A 122 7.82 2.04 -8.00
CA ILE A 122 6.75 3.02 -8.11
C ILE A 122 6.33 3.19 -9.58
N THR A 123 7.31 3.35 -10.47
CA THR A 123 7.07 3.49 -11.92
C THR A 123 6.35 2.29 -12.51
N GLU A 124 6.72 1.07 -12.12
CA GLU A 124 6.03 -0.15 -12.56
C GLU A 124 4.60 -0.24 -12.00
N LEU A 125 4.42 0.05 -10.72
CA LEU A 125 3.11 -0.08 -10.07
C LEU A 125 2.11 0.97 -10.57
N VAL A 126 2.52 2.20 -10.85
CA VAL A 126 1.60 3.25 -11.34
C VAL A 126 1.13 3.01 -12.78
N LYS A 127 1.74 2.10 -13.54
CA LYS A 127 1.20 1.62 -14.83
C LYS A 127 -0.11 0.85 -14.67
N VAL A 128 -0.39 0.36 -13.45
CA VAL A 128 -1.66 -0.32 -13.14
C VAL A 128 -2.72 0.74 -12.87
N LYS A 129 -3.80 0.69 -13.64
CA LYS A 129 -4.91 1.63 -13.47
C LYS A 129 -5.49 1.53 -12.06
N GLY A 130 -5.56 2.65 -11.37
CA GLY A 130 -6.04 2.72 -9.98
C GLY A 130 -4.95 2.60 -8.91
N ILE A 131 -3.71 2.30 -9.29
CA ILE A 131 -2.57 2.38 -8.38
C ILE A 131 -1.86 3.73 -8.62
N GLY A 132 -2.00 4.64 -7.67
CA GLY A 132 -1.25 5.89 -7.66
C GLY A 132 0.04 5.78 -6.86
N ARG A 133 0.89 6.81 -6.94
CA ARG A 133 2.17 6.89 -6.23
C ARG A 133 2.01 6.56 -4.73
N TRP A 134 1.02 7.14 -4.05
CA TRP A 134 0.77 6.86 -2.63
C TRP A 134 0.52 5.37 -2.35
N THR A 135 -0.27 4.68 -3.22
CA THR A 135 -0.52 3.25 -3.08
C THR A 135 0.76 2.44 -3.28
N ALA A 136 1.59 2.84 -4.24
CA ALA A 136 2.90 2.23 -4.48
C ALA A 136 3.85 2.44 -3.29
N GLU A 137 3.92 3.64 -2.71
CA GLU A 137 4.70 3.92 -1.49
C GLU A 137 4.23 3.07 -0.30
N MET A 138 2.91 2.89 -0.12
CA MET A 138 2.38 1.97 0.91
C MET A 138 2.78 0.52 0.66
N PHE A 139 2.85 0.09 -0.60
CA PHE A 139 3.32 -1.23 -0.96
C PHE A 139 4.80 -1.43 -0.59
N LEU A 140 5.67 -0.44 -0.84
CA LEU A 140 7.07 -0.48 -0.42
C LEU A 140 7.21 -0.65 1.09
N ILE A 141 6.45 0.12 1.88
CA ILE A 141 6.52 0.11 3.35
C ILE A 141 5.98 -1.21 3.92
N PHE A 142 4.77 -1.60 3.53
CA PHE A 142 4.05 -2.70 4.19
C PHE A 142 4.28 -4.08 3.59
N CYS A 143 4.73 -4.15 2.33
CA CYS A 143 4.97 -5.42 1.66
C CYS A 143 6.46 -5.71 1.49
N LEU A 144 7.26 -4.71 1.09
CA LEU A 144 8.70 -4.89 0.88
C LEU A 144 9.54 -4.55 2.10
N LYS A 145 8.95 -4.00 3.18
CA LYS A 145 9.63 -3.67 4.45
C LYS A 145 10.68 -2.56 4.33
N TRP A 146 10.53 -1.70 3.36
CA TRP A 146 11.49 -0.64 3.17
C TRP A 146 11.36 0.42 4.26
N LYS A 147 12.47 0.72 4.94
CA LYS A 147 12.48 1.54 6.15
C LYS A 147 12.70 3.03 5.87
N ASP A 148 13.13 3.37 4.67
CA ASP A 148 13.54 4.72 4.24
C ASP A 148 12.53 5.38 3.29
N VAL A 149 11.37 4.77 3.08
CA VAL A 149 10.29 5.35 2.27
C VAL A 149 9.43 6.28 3.11
N ILE A 150 9.37 7.55 2.72
CA ILE A 150 8.48 8.55 3.32
C ILE A 150 7.42 8.96 2.29
N PRO A 151 6.12 8.72 2.56
CA PRO A 151 5.05 9.07 1.62
C PRO A 151 4.77 10.58 1.65
N LEU A 152 5.64 11.35 1.03
CA LEU A 152 5.63 12.82 1.03
C LEU A 152 4.37 13.43 0.38
N GLY A 153 3.67 12.68 -0.47
CA GLY A 153 2.38 13.08 -1.01
C GLY A 153 1.22 13.03 0.00
N ASN A 154 1.41 12.35 1.14
CA ASN A 154 0.35 12.17 2.14
C ASN A 154 0.16 13.43 3.00
N LEU A 155 -1.06 14.00 2.95
CA LEU A 155 -1.41 15.19 3.73
C LEU A 155 -1.29 14.96 5.26
N GLY A 156 -1.60 13.74 5.74
CA GLY A 156 -1.47 13.38 7.15
C GLY A 156 -0.02 13.42 7.62
N VAL A 157 0.90 12.87 6.82
CA VAL A 157 2.35 12.92 7.09
C VAL A 157 2.84 14.37 7.10
N LYS A 158 2.46 15.17 6.09
CA LYS A 158 2.82 16.59 6.02
C LYS A 158 2.33 17.37 7.25
N LYS A 159 1.07 17.18 7.65
CA LYS A 159 0.51 17.82 8.85
C LYS A 159 1.18 17.35 10.14
N ALA A 160 1.54 16.07 10.24
CA ALA A 160 2.26 15.53 11.39
C ALA A 160 3.66 16.17 11.51
N ILE A 161 4.39 16.28 10.40
CA ILE A 161 5.69 16.96 10.35
C ILE A 161 5.52 18.44 10.74
N GLN A 162 4.57 19.14 10.14
CA GLN A 162 4.28 20.54 10.46
C GLN A 162 4.05 20.73 11.95
N LYS A 163 3.22 19.90 12.56
CA LYS A 163 2.91 19.95 13.99
C LYS A 163 4.11 19.63 14.87
N LEU A 164 4.87 18.58 14.53
CA LEU A 164 6.03 18.13 15.29
C LEU A 164 7.13 19.20 15.34
N TYR A 165 7.39 19.83 14.20
CA TYR A 165 8.46 20.83 14.07
C TYR A 165 8.00 22.29 14.25
N ASN A 166 6.67 22.49 14.44
CA ASN A 166 6.06 23.80 14.61
C ASN A 166 6.32 24.74 13.43
N LEU A 167 6.13 24.22 12.20
CA LEU A 167 6.37 24.94 10.96
C LEU A 167 5.16 25.85 10.64
N SER A 168 5.43 27.05 10.13
CA SER A 168 4.40 28.03 9.73
C SER A 168 3.58 27.54 8.51
N GLU A 169 4.22 26.77 7.62
CA GLU A 169 3.60 26.27 6.39
C GLU A 169 3.72 24.74 6.29
N LEU A 170 2.83 24.14 5.48
CA LEU A 170 2.95 22.73 5.12
C LEU A 170 4.24 22.53 4.32
N VAL A 171 4.97 21.48 4.67
CA VAL A 171 6.19 21.10 3.95
C VAL A 171 5.85 20.81 2.49
N LEU A 172 6.19 21.74 1.61
CA LEU A 172 6.18 21.55 0.17
C LEU A 172 7.50 20.87 -0.20
N MET A 173 7.56 19.56 -0.05
CA MET A 173 8.69 18.82 -0.61
C MET A 173 8.40 18.61 -2.09
N SER A 174 9.00 19.42 -2.94
CA SER A 174 9.22 19.10 -4.34
C SER A 174 10.24 17.95 -4.37
N ILE A 175 9.83 16.85 -4.97
CA ILE A 175 10.74 15.76 -5.31
C ILE A 175 11.62 16.29 -6.44
N CYS A 176 12.88 16.57 -6.14
CA CYS A 176 13.91 16.75 -7.16
C CYS A 176 14.30 15.42 -7.74
#